data_ca88ecb2840994ed83b65bdfaf5df3d4
#
_entry.id   ca88ecb2840994ed83b65bdfaf5df3d4
#
_cell.length_a   1.000
_cell.length_b   1.000
_cell.length_c   1.000
_cell.angle_alpha   90.00
_cell.angle_beta   90.00
_cell.angle_gamma   90.00
#
_symmetry.space_group_name_H-M   'P 1'
#
loop_
_entity.id
_entity.type
_entity.pdbx_description
1 polymer ?
#
loop_
_entity_poly.entity_id
_entity_poly.type
_entity_poly.pdbx_seq_one_letter_code
_entity_poly.pdbx_strand_id
1 'polypeptide(L)'
;MGGYDLKNNSHTLTKGSVGKGILLFALPLLGSSLIQQLYSTVDLIFVGQLLGTKASAAIGASGLIVTCMIGFFNGMAVGTNVFAARHYGARRFERLKKLMQTIFWTGIIGGFLLTVIGLVLSPVFLTWMGTPESIFPLAVRYLRIYMASMISVVSYNLLSGVLRALGDSRTPMLYQFFGGIINVFADFIFLYVFHMGVEGTAFATLFSQTFAAIGVMIHLYRLKKTYALRIRFSDCSLKEFTDILKVGVPAGVQSIIITLSNIIIQSQINTLGVTSVASFTVYFRVELIVYLPIVALGQAVVSFIGQNYGAGNWERIKKGNRLCIFGGSLITFAVCILLIIAMPVILNVFTKDAAVAAQTLEIVKVTFPFYFFYTVLECFSSNLRGFGKAFLPMIVTVISFCGFRIIALFALMAKNPSPDKVALSYPISWGIAAIAMAVLYVKNRSKEKSL
;
A
#
# COMPACT_ATOMS: atom_id res chain seq x y z
N MET A 1 26.76 25.17 8.89
CA MET A 1 25.95 24.02 9.34
C MET A 1 26.06 22.91 8.28
N GLY A 2 26.77 21.83 8.58
CA GLY A 2 27.04 20.72 7.68
C GLY A 2 25.74 19.95 7.38
N GLY A 3 25.41 19.83 6.09
CA GLY A 3 24.27 19.05 5.66
C GLY A 3 24.43 17.58 6.06
N TYR A 4 23.37 16.97 6.53
CA TYR A 4 23.31 15.58 6.93
C TYR A 4 23.80 14.69 5.77
N ASP A 5 24.86 13.94 6.00
CA ASP A 5 25.44 13.06 4.99
C ASP A 5 24.74 11.69 5.08
N LEU A 6 23.91 11.36 4.08
CA LEU A 6 23.28 10.06 3.96
C LEU A 6 24.29 8.89 3.86
N LYS A 7 25.62 9.17 3.89
CA LYS A 7 26.65 8.13 3.79
C LYS A 7 26.54 7.04 4.86
N ASN A 8 26.01 7.35 6.05
CA ASN A 8 25.87 6.37 7.12
C ASN A 8 24.53 5.62 7.15
N ASN A 9 23.46 6.11 6.49
CA ASN A 9 22.13 5.51 6.56
C ASN A 9 21.51 5.19 5.19
N SER A 10 22.04 5.68 4.05
CA SER A 10 21.51 5.37 2.73
C SER A 10 22.32 4.27 2.06
N HIS A 11 21.75 3.09 1.96
CA HIS A 11 22.28 2.05 1.09
C HIS A 11 21.95 2.42 -0.36
N THR A 12 22.92 2.97 -1.11
CA THR A 12 22.76 3.13 -2.55
C THR A 12 22.54 1.75 -3.17
N LEU A 13 21.36 1.54 -3.74
CA LEU A 13 20.97 0.25 -4.35
C LEU A 13 21.76 -0.05 -5.65
N THR A 14 22.60 0.91 -6.07
CA THR A 14 23.47 0.78 -7.26
C THR A 14 24.81 0.09 -7.00
N LYS A 15 25.17 -0.16 -5.72
CA LYS A 15 26.46 -0.77 -5.34
C LYS A 15 26.25 -1.94 -4.37
N GLY A 16 27.29 -2.74 -4.16
CA GLY A 16 27.29 -3.85 -3.19
C GLY A 16 26.47 -5.07 -3.64
N SER A 17 26.17 -5.97 -2.71
CA SER A 17 25.38 -7.19 -2.96
C SER A 17 23.92 -6.84 -3.29
N VAL A 18 23.40 -7.34 -4.39
CA VAL A 18 22.04 -7.06 -4.88
C VAL A 18 21.00 -7.60 -3.89
N GLY A 19 21.09 -8.86 -3.49
CA GLY A 19 20.10 -9.47 -2.60
C GLY A 19 20.07 -8.86 -1.22
N LYS A 20 21.26 -8.67 -0.60
CA LYS A 20 21.38 -8.02 0.72
C LYS A 20 20.85 -6.58 0.66
N GLY A 21 21.14 -5.85 -0.42
CA GLY A 21 20.66 -4.47 -0.60
C GLY A 21 19.14 -4.39 -0.67
N ILE A 22 18.49 -5.23 -1.49
CA ILE A 22 17.04 -5.26 -1.62
C ILE A 22 16.39 -5.70 -0.30
N LEU A 23 16.91 -6.74 0.35
CA LEU A 23 16.35 -7.25 1.61
C LEU A 23 16.42 -6.20 2.74
N LEU A 24 17.61 -5.62 2.97
CA LEU A 24 17.79 -4.58 3.99
C LEU A 24 16.96 -3.33 3.73
N PHE A 25 16.66 -3.05 2.46
CA PHE A 25 15.78 -1.94 2.08
C PHE A 25 14.30 -2.29 2.25
N ALA A 26 13.90 -3.55 2.01
CA ALA A 26 12.52 -4.03 2.15
C ALA A 26 12.10 -4.16 3.63
N LEU A 27 13.00 -4.51 4.55
CA LEU A 27 12.67 -4.70 5.97
C LEU A 27 12.03 -3.46 6.63
N PRO A 28 12.56 -2.21 6.49
CA PRO A 28 11.88 -1.04 7.02
C PRO A 28 10.54 -0.76 6.35
N LEU A 29 10.37 -1.09 5.06
CA LEU A 29 9.08 -0.95 4.37
C LEU A 29 8.03 -1.91 4.95
N LEU A 30 8.42 -3.14 5.22
CA LEU A 30 7.59 -4.11 5.94
C LEU A 30 7.25 -3.60 7.33
N GLY A 31 8.24 -3.10 8.08
CA GLY A 31 8.05 -2.49 9.40
C GLY A 31 7.03 -1.35 9.36
N SER A 32 7.11 -0.46 8.37
CA SER A 32 6.15 0.64 8.18
C SER A 32 4.73 0.12 7.99
N SER A 33 4.54 -0.93 7.16
CA SER A 33 3.23 -1.53 6.91
C SER A 33 2.67 -2.23 8.15
N LEU A 34 3.51 -2.93 8.92
CA LEU A 34 3.11 -3.57 10.18
C LEU A 34 2.70 -2.53 11.23
N ILE A 35 3.46 -1.45 11.38
CA ILE A 35 3.15 -0.35 12.30
C ILE A 35 1.79 0.26 11.93
N GLN A 36 1.56 0.51 10.64
CA GLN A 36 0.28 1.02 10.15
C GLN A 36 -0.89 0.09 10.49
N GLN A 37 -0.71 -1.23 10.30
CA GLN A 37 -1.73 -2.21 10.63
C GLN A 37 -2.00 -2.27 12.14
N LEU A 38 -0.95 -2.15 12.96
CA LEU A 38 -1.07 -2.18 14.43
C LEU A 38 -1.87 -0.99 14.94
N TYR A 39 -1.51 0.25 14.58
CA TYR A 39 -2.25 1.39 15.11
C TYR A 39 -3.69 1.44 14.60
N SER A 40 -3.97 1.06 13.35
CA SER A 40 -5.34 0.95 12.85
C SER A 40 -6.18 -0.09 13.62
N THR A 41 -5.55 -1.14 14.11
CA THR A 41 -6.19 -2.14 14.95
C THR A 41 -6.47 -1.58 16.35
N VAL A 42 -5.51 -0.84 16.93
CA VAL A 42 -5.67 -0.17 18.23
C VAL A 42 -6.79 0.87 18.19
N ASP A 43 -6.84 1.71 17.14
CA ASP A 43 -7.94 2.66 16.92
C ASP A 43 -9.31 1.96 16.97
N LEU A 44 -9.44 0.85 16.25
CA LEU A 44 -10.70 0.10 16.21
C LEU A 44 -11.08 -0.48 17.58
N ILE A 45 -10.09 -0.93 18.36
CA ILE A 45 -10.29 -1.43 19.73
C ILE A 45 -10.78 -0.29 20.65
N PHE A 46 -10.10 0.87 20.62
CA PHE A 46 -10.53 2.04 21.43
C PHE A 46 -11.95 2.47 21.09
N VAL A 47 -12.25 2.61 19.81
CA VAL A 47 -13.60 2.97 19.36
C VAL A 47 -14.64 1.95 19.80
N GLY A 48 -14.35 0.65 19.63
CA GLY A 48 -15.27 -0.42 20.01
C GLY A 48 -15.56 -0.47 21.50
N GLN A 49 -14.53 -0.28 22.32
CA GLN A 49 -14.66 -0.36 23.79
C GLN A 49 -15.21 0.92 24.42
N LEU A 50 -14.82 2.10 23.94
CA LEU A 50 -15.18 3.38 24.56
C LEU A 50 -16.43 4.01 23.96
N LEU A 51 -16.67 3.88 22.64
CA LEU A 51 -17.79 4.52 21.96
C LEU A 51 -18.89 3.57 21.53
N GLY A 52 -18.63 2.26 21.61
CA GLY A 52 -19.60 1.21 21.31
C GLY A 52 -19.83 0.92 19.82
N THR A 53 -20.80 0.05 19.55
CA THR A 53 -21.01 -0.54 18.21
C THR A 53 -21.47 0.45 17.14
N LYS A 54 -22.27 1.47 17.50
CA LYS A 54 -22.72 2.49 16.54
C LYS A 54 -21.56 3.33 15.99
N ALA A 55 -20.62 3.71 16.87
CA ALA A 55 -19.42 4.46 16.47
C ALA A 55 -18.50 3.61 15.59
N SER A 56 -18.26 2.35 15.97
CA SER A 56 -17.48 1.41 15.15
C SER A 56 -18.11 1.19 13.77
N ALA A 57 -19.43 1.08 13.70
CA ALA A 57 -20.15 0.95 12.43
C ALA A 57 -20.05 2.21 11.57
N ALA A 58 -20.08 3.41 12.17
CA ALA A 58 -19.93 4.67 11.45
C ALA A 58 -18.52 4.83 10.83
N ILE A 59 -17.47 4.46 11.59
CA ILE A 59 -16.08 4.44 11.09
C ILE A 59 -15.93 3.37 10.00
N GLY A 60 -16.51 2.18 10.20
CA GLY A 60 -16.51 1.09 9.22
C GLY A 60 -17.17 1.50 7.90
N ALA A 61 -18.31 2.20 7.95
CA ALA A 61 -18.98 2.73 6.76
C ALA A 61 -18.09 3.69 5.95
N SER A 62 -17.28 4.50 6.65
CA SER A 62 -16.33 5.41 6.00
C SER A 62 -15.07 4.70 5.48
N GLY A 63 -14.78 3.50 6.00
CA GLY A 63 -13.50 2.79 5.81
C GLY A 63 -13.17 2.47 4.37
N LEU A 64 -14.17 2.18 3.53
CA LEU A 64 -13.97 1.91 2.10
C LEU A 64 -13.44 3.15 1.36
N ILE A 65 -14.04 4.32 1.59
CA ILE A 65 -13.62 5.58 0.98
C ILE A 65 -12.17 5.89 1.39
N VAL A 66 -11.89 5.77 2.69
CA VAL A 66 -10.56 5.98 3.26
C VAL A 66 -9.53 5.02 2.64
N THR A 67 -9.86 3.73 2.54
CA THR A 67 -8.97 2.70 1.95
C THR A 67 -8.68 2.97 0.47
N CYS A 68 -9.69 3.34 -0.31
CA CYS A 68 -9.52 3.71 -1.71
C CYS A 68 -8.61 4.93 -1.86
N MET A 69 -8.79 5.94 -1.02
CA MET A 69 -7.95 7.14 -1.04
C MET A 69 -6.51 6.84 -0.66
N ILE A 70 -6.27 6.15 0.45
CA ILE A 70 -4.92 5.74 0.87
C ILE A 70 -4.26 4.90 -0.23
N GLY A 71 -4.98 3.93 -0.79
CA GLY A 71 -4.50 3.08 -1.87
C GLY A 71 -4.10 3.89 -3.11
N PHE A 72 -4.92 4.89 -3.49
CA PHE A 72 -4.61 5.76 -4.61
C PHE A 72 -3.31 6.55 -4.38
N PHE A 73 -3.14 7.15 -3.19
CA PHE A 73 -1.93 7.93 -2.91
C PHE A 73 -0.69 7.08 -2.67
N ASN A 74 -0.83 5.87 -2.18
CA ASN A 74 0.25 4.89 -2.19
C ASN A 74 0.72 4.60 -3.63
N GLY A 75 -0.21 4.46 -4.57
CA GLY A 75 0.10 4.36 -6.00
C GLY A 75 0.76 5.61 -6.56
N MET A 76 0.26 6.81 -6.21
CA MET A 76 0.89 8.08 -6.59
C MET A 76 2.33 8.18 -6.07
N ALA A 77 2.60 7.71 -4.85
CA ALA A 77 3.95 7.65 -4.29
C ALA A 77 4.90 6.73 -5.08
N VAL A 78 4.39 5.74 -5.80
CA VAL A 78 5.21 4.94 -6.74
C VAL A 78 5.71 5.83 -7.88
N GLY A 79 4.89 6.71 -8.42
CA GLY A 79 5.30 7.68 -9.45
C GLY A 79 6.44 8.58 -8.99
N THR A 80 6.31 9.16 -7.78
CA THR A 80 7.37 10.00 -7.21
C THR A 80 8.66 9.21 -6.98
N ASN A 81 8.56 7.97 -6.48
CA ASN A 81 9.70 7.09 -6.25
C ASN A 81 10.44 6.78 -7.57
N VAL A 82 9.73 6.39 -8.63
CA VAL A 82 10.33 5.99 -9.91
C VAL A 82 11.18 7.12 -10.50
N PHE A 83 10.62 8.33 -10.61
CA PHE A 83 11.34 9.44 -11.23
C PHE A 83 12.45 9.99 -10.34
N ALA A 84 12.24 10.08 -9.03
CA ALA A 84 13.28 10.47 -8.08
C ALA A 84 14.44 9.46 -8.09
N ALA A 85 14.16 8.14 -8.10
CA ALA A 85 15.17 7.10 -8.17
C ALA A 85 15.98 7.15 -9.48
N ARG A 86 15.32 7.41 -10.61
CA ARG A 86 16.01 7.59 -11.90
C ARG A 86 16.95 8.80 -11.90
N HIS A 87 16.47 9.96 -11.45
CA HIS A 87 17.31 11.15 -11.41
C HIS A 87 18.47 10.98 -10.42
N TYR A 88 18.22 10.35 -9.28
CA TYR A 88 19.26 10.04 -8.30
C TYR A 88 20.31 9.05 -8.86
N GLY A 89 19.88 7.95 -9.46
CA GLY A 89 20.76 6.97 -10.09
C GLY A 89 21.59 7.56 -11.25
N ALA A 90 20.98 8.41 -12.07
CA ALA A 90 21.65 9.13 -13.17
C ALA A 90 22.50 10.32 -12.69
N ARG A 91 22.56 10.60 -11.37
CA ARG A 91 23.23 11.77 -10.78
C ARG A 91 22.75 13.13 -11.33
N ARG A 92 21.52 13.20 -11.83
CA ARG A 92 20.90 14.44 -12.34
C ARG A 92 20.28 15.25 -11.22
N PHE A 93 21.11 15.77 -10.31
CA PHE A 93 20.63 16.39 -9.06
C PHE A 93 19.80 17.66 -9.26
N GLU A 94 20.05 18.45 -10.31
CA GLU A 94 19.23 19.63 -10.61
C GLU A 94 17.78 19.24 -11.02
N ARG A 95 17.63 18.14 -11.81
CA ARG A 95 16.29 17.61 -12.11
C ARG A 95 15.62 17.03 -10.87
N LEU A 96 16.39 16.29 -10.07
CA LEU A 96 15.88 15.74 -8.81
C LEU A 96 15.35 16.83 -7.89
N LYS A 97 16.05 17.98 -7.80
CA LYS A 97 15.64 19.13 -7.02
C LYS A 97 14.33 19.76 -7.53
N LYS A 98 14.20 19.95 -8.85
CA LYS A 98 12.95 20.43 -9.47
C LYS A 98 11.81 19.44 -9.23
N LEU A 99 12.07 18.13 -9.40
CA LEU A 99 11.11 17.08 -9.12
C LEU A 99 10.63 17.12 -7.66
N MET A 100 11.53 17.26 -6.68
CA MET A 100 11.17 17.30 -5.26
C MET A 100 10.27 18.49 -4.92
N GLN A 101 10.52 19.66 -5.54
CA GLN A 101 9.66 20.82 -5.36
C GLN A 101 8.29 20.63 -6.00
N THR A 102 8.26 20.06 -7.20
CA THR A 102 7.01 19.69 -7.86
C THR A 102 6.21 18.71 -7.00
N ILE A 103 6.86 17.69 -6.43
CA ILE A 103 6.22 16.72 -5.52
C ILE A 103 5.66 17.40 -4.27
N PHE A 104 6.44 18.29 -3.65
CA PHE A 104 5.99 19.02 -2.47
C PHE A 104 4.71 19.83 -2.75
N TRP A 105 4.72 20.63 -3.79
CA TRP A 105 3.55 21.44 -4.15
C TRP A 105 2.37 20.59 -4.65
N THR A 106 2.62 19.48 -5.34
CA THR A 106 1.59 18.50 -5.70
C THR A 106 0.94 17.92 -4.44
N GLY A 107 1.73 17.63 -3.40
CA GLY A 107 1.23 17.14 -2.12
C GLY A 107 0.33 18.14 -1.42
N ILE A 108 0.77 19.39 -1.33
CA ILE A 108 0.01 20.47 -0.68
C ILE A 108 -1.26 20.82 -1.46
N ILE A 109 -1.13 21.13 -2.76
CA ILE A 109 -2.27 21.55 -3.58
C ILE A 109 -3.25 20.41 -3.79
N GLY A 110 -2.75 19.20 -4.13
CA GLY A 110 -3.59 18.03 -4.32
C GLY A 110 -4.28 17.61 -3.03
N GLY A 111 -3.56 17.61 -1.90
CA GLY A 111 -4.13 17.34 -0.59
C GLY A 111 -5.19 18.37 -0.19
N PHE A 112 -4.95 19.67 -0.45
CA PHE A 112 -5.94 20.72 -0.19
C PHE A 112 -7.20 20.54 -1.03
N LEU A 113 -7.07 20.30 -2.33
CA LEU A 113 -8.22 20.05 -3.22
C LEU A 113 -9.04 18.85 -2.72
N LEU A 114 -8.38 17.78 -2.32
CA LEU A 114 -9.07 16.61 -1.79
C LEU A 114 -9.72 16.85 -0.43
N THR A 115 -9.10 17.66 0.42
CA THR A 115 -9.73 18.10 1.67
C THR A 115 -11.03 18.84 1.37
N VAL A 116 -11.01 19.82 0.45
CA VAL A 116 -12.22 20.58 0.08
C VAL A 116 -13.28 19.66 -0.53
N ILE A 117 -12.89 18.82 -1.50
CA ILE A 117 -13.80 17.85 -2.12
C ILE A 117 -14.39 16.90 -1.06
N GLY A 118 -13.55 16.37 -0.17
CA GLY A 118 -14.00 15.46 0.87
C GLY A 118 -14.93 16.11 1.89
N LEU A 119 -14.63 17.33 2.33
CA LEU A 119 -15.51 18.09 3.25
C LEU A 119 -16.90 18.31 2.66
N VAL A 120 -16.97 18.64 1.37
CA VAL A 120 -18.25 18.94 0.68
C VAL A 120 -18.98 17.63 0.32
N LEU A 121 -18.28 16.64 -0.27
CA LEU A 121 -18.89 15.45 -0.84
C LEU A 121 -19.01 14.26 0.13
N SER A 122 -18.50 14.35 1.37
CA SER A 122 -18.65 13.27 2.36
C SER A 122 -20.09 12.75 2.52
N PRO A 123 -21.12 13.62 2.63
CA PRO A 123 -22.50 13.12 2.72
C PRO A 123 -22.91 12.36 1.46
N VAL A 124 -22.54 12.87 0.27
CA VAL A 124 -22.88 12.25 -1.02
C VAL A 124 -22.25 10.86 -1.14
N PHE A 125 -20.99 10.73 -0.80
CA PHE A 125 -20.28 9.43 -0.83
C PHE A 125 -20.93 8.40 0.13
N LEU A 126 -21.30 8.81 1.34
CA LEU A 126 -21.94 7.93 2.32
C LEU A 126 -23.37 7.56 1.90
N THR A 127 -24.10 8.46 1.25
CA THR A 127 -25.41 8.16 0.66
C THR A 127 -25.29 7.12 -0.47
N TRP A 128 -24.32 7.30 -1.38
CA TRP A 128 -24.07 6.30 -2.45
C TRP A 128 -23.68 4.93 -1.92
N MET A 129 -23.05 4.88 -0.75
CA MET A 129 -22.71 3.63 -0.08
C MET A 129 -23.87 2.99 0.67
N GLY A 130 -25.06 3.62 0.71
CA GLY A 130 -26.21 3.11 1.45
C GLY A 130 -26.00 3.10 2.95
N THR A 131 -25.28 4.07 3.52
CA THR A 131 -25.03 4.16 4.96
C THR A 131 -26.35 4.33 5.72
N PRO A 132 -26.64 3.45 6.73
CA PRO A 132 -27.88 3.54 7.49
C PRO A 132 -28.07 4.90 8.18
N GLU A 133 -29.30 5.41 8.21
CA GLU A 133 -29.65 6.72 8.79
C GLU A 133 -29.23 6.83 10.27
N SER A 134 -29.28 5.73 11.03
CA SER A 134 -28.94 5.68 12.46
C SER A 134 -27.48 5.99 12.77
N ILE A 135 -26.56 5.82 11.81
CA ILE A 135 -25.12 6.07 11.95
C ILE A 135 -24.63 7.17 11.00
N PHE A 136 -25.46 7.62 10.07
CA PHE A 136 -25.09 8.57 9.03
C PHE A 136 -24.48 9.87 9.57
N PRO A 137 -25.06 10.56 10.58
CA PRO A 137 -24.46 11.78 11.12
C PRO A 137 -23.07 11.57 11.71
N LEU A 138 -22.85 10.43 12.40
CA LEU A 138 -21.55 10.08 12.96
C LEU A 138 -20.52 9.79 11.86
N ALA A 139 -20.91 9.05 10.82
CA ALA A 139 -20.06 8.75 9.69
C ALA A 139 -19.67 10.01 8.92
N VAL A 140 -20.59 10.96 8.70
CA VAL A 140 -20.30 12.24 8.05
C VAL A 140 -19.31 13.07 8.86
N ARG A 141 -19.48 13.17 10.19
CA ARG A 141 -18.57 13.91 11.07
C ARG A 141 -17.17 13.30 11.04
N TYR A 142 -17.06 11.99 11.22
CA TYR A 142 -15.80 11.28 11.14
C TYR A 142 -15.09 11.51 9.79
N LEU A 143 -15.82 11.25 8.69
CA LEU A 143 -15.25 11.33 7.35
C LEU A 143 -14.78 12.75 7.01
N ARG A 144 -15.53 13.79 7.37
CA ARG A 144 -15.13 15.19 7.17
C ARG A 144 -13.82 15.53 7.86
N ILE A 145 -13.65 15.16 9.13
CA ILE A 145 -12.42 15.43 9.88
C ILE A 145 -11.27 14.61 9.29
N TYR A 146 -11.55 13.35 8.94
CA TYR A 146 -10.56 12.52 8.27
C TYR A 146 -10.10 13.15 6.94
N MET A 147 -11.02 13.72 6.14
CA MET A 147 -10.69 14.43 4.90
C MET A 147 -9.83 15.67 5.13
N ALA A 148 -9.96 16.34 6.28
CA ALA A 148 -9.05 17.42 6.65
C ALA A 148 -7.59 16.96 6.79
N SER A 149 -7.35 15.68 7.08
CA SER A 149 -6.00 15.11 7.14
C SER A 149 -5.36 14.85 5.77
N MET A 150 -6.11 14.99 4.65
CA MET A 150 -5.62 14.62 3.32
C MET A 150 -4.38 15.42 2.89
N ILE A 151 -4.23 16.68 3.29
CA ILE A 151 -3.01 17.45 3.03
C ILE A 151 -1.79 16.71 3.60
N SER A 152 -1.90 16.26 4.83
CA SER A 152 -0.81 15.55 5.53
C SER A 152 -0.57 14.15 4.98
N VAL A 153 -1.64 13.38 4.76
CA VAL A 153 -1.58 12.02 4.21
C VAL A 153 -0.95 12.00 2.82
N VAL A 154 -1.40 12.89 1.92
CA VAL A 154 -0.86 12.99 0.56
C VAL A 154 0.59 13.43 0.59
N SER A 155 0.91 14.49 1.33
CA SER A 155 2.28 15.02 1.46
C SER A 155 3.23 13.96 2.03
N TYR A 156 2.84 13.27 3.10
CA TYR A 156 3.62 12.18 3.68
C TYR A 156 3.91 11.07 2.65
N ASN A 157 2.89 10.57 1.94
CA ASN A 157 3.06 9.49 0.97
C ASN A 157 3.98 9.87 -0.18
N LEU A 158 3.76 11.05 -0.78
CA LEU A 158 4.56 11.51 -1.92
C LEU A 158 6.02 11.78 -1.51
N LEU A 159 6.25 12.48 -0.40
CA LEU A 159 7.59 12.80 0.09
C LEU A 159 8.33 11.57 0.60
N SER A 160 7.65 10.61 1.23
CA SER A 160 8.20 9.30 1.59
C SER A 160 8.65 8.51 0.36
N GLY A 161 7.92 8.64 -0.77
CA GLY A 161 8.33 8.11 -2.07
C GLY A 161 9.69 8.63 -2.51
N VAL A 162 9.97 9.92 -2.28
CA VAL A 162 11.28 10.53 -2.56
C VAL A 162 12.38 9.95 -1.67
N LEU A 163 12.17 9.84 -0.35
CA LEU A 163 13.17 9.25 0.56
C LEU A 163 13.51 7.82 0.15
N ARG A 164 12.49 7.02 -0.15
CA ARG A 164 12.68 5.66 -0.68
C ARG A 164 13.51 5.66 -1.98
N ALA A 165 13.24 6.60 -2.87
CA ALA A 165 14.00 6.77 -4.11
C ALA A 165 15.49 7.11 -3.87
N LEU A 166 15.81 7.83 -2.80
CA LEU A 166 17.18 8.15 -2.39
C LEU A 166 17.89 6.98 -1.67
N GLY A 167 17.19 5.86 -1.44
CA GLY A 167 17.73 4.69 -0.73
C GLY A 167 17.48 4.71 0.78
N ASP A 168 16.68 5.65 1.27
CA ASP A 168 16.31 5.73 2.69
C ASP A 168 14.87 5.24 2.90
N SER A 169 14.74 3.98 3.31
CA SER A 169 13.47 3.38 3.73
C SER A 169 13.24 3.47 5.24
N ARG A 170 14.28 3.78 6.03
CA ARG A 170 14.21 3.81 7.49
C ARG A 170 13.55 5.08 8.00
N THR A 171 13.90 6.23 7.43
CA THR A 171 13.36 7.51 7.88
C THR A 171 11.84 7.61 7.76
N PRO A 172 11.19 7.23 6.63
CA PRO A 172 9.73 7.17 6.57
C PRO A 172 9.13 6.22 7.61
N MET A 173 9.75 5.05 7.81
CA MET A 173 9.28 4.08 8.82
C MET A 173 9.33 4.68 10.24
N LEU A 174 10.41 5.37 10.60
CA LEU A 174 10.54 5.99 11.93
C LEU A 174 9.49 7.08 12.16
N TYR A 175 9.25 7.96 11.17
CA TYR A 175 8.19 8.97 11.30
C TYR A 175 6.79 8.34 11.35
N GLN A 176 6.56 7.24 10.63
CA GLN A 176 5.31 6.48 10.73
C GLN A 176 5.16 5.83 12.11
N PHE A 177 6.24 5.30 12.68
CA PHE A 177 6.25 4.70 14.02
C PHE A 177 5.92 5.74 15.10
N PHE A 178 6.61 6.87 15.12
CA PHE A 178 6.30 7.93 16.08
C PHE A 178 4.92 8.55 15.83
N GLY A 179 4.49 8.67 14.57
CA GLY A 179 3.13 9.06 14.23
C GLY A 179 2.11 8.09 14.81
N GLY A 180 2.33 6.77 14.70
CA GLY A 180 1.48 5.75 15.31
C GLY A 180 1.41 5.85 16.84
N ILE A 181 2.53 6.11 17.50
CA ILE A 181 2.56 6.37 18.95
C ILE A 181 1.70 7.60 19.29
N ILE A 182 1.90 8.70 18.57
CA ILE A 182 1.11 9.94 18.77
C ILE A 182 -0.37 9.67 18.54
N ASN A 183 -0.73 8.87 17.53
CA ASN A 183 -2.11 8.50 17.24
C ASN A 183 -2.76 7.78 18.43
N VAL A 184 -2.12 6.72 18.95
CA VAL A 184 -2.63 5.95 20.10
C VAL A 184 -2.78 6.84 21.35
N PHE A 185 -1.79 7.70 21.64
CA PHE A 185 -1.89 8.64 22.77
C PHE A 185 -2.98 9.70 22.56
N ALA A 186 -3.11 10.21 21.34
CA ALA A 186 -4.14 11.19 21.00
C ALA A 186 -5.54 10.57 21.08
N ASP A 187 -5.73 9.33 20.61
CA ASP A 187 -6.99 8.60 20.79
C ASP A 187 -7.34 8.47 22.25
N PHE A 188 -6.39 8.03 23.10
CA PHE A 188 -6.63 7.96 24.53
C PHE A 188 -7.05 9.30 25.13
N ILE A 189 -6.35 10.38 24.80
CA ILE A 189 -6.65 11.72 25.31
C ILE A 189 -8.01 12.21 24.80
N PHE A 190 -8.30 12.10 23.51
CA PHE A 190 -9.53 12.62 22.93
C PHE A 190 -10.75 11.81 23.35
N LEU A 191 -10.65 10.48 23.40
CA LEU A 191 -11.78 9.62 23.72
C LEU A 191 -12.00 9.48 25.23
N TYR A 192 -10.92 9.28 26.00
CA TYR A 192 -11.03 9.01 27.44
C TYR A 192 -11.02 10.28 28.30
N VAL A 193 -10.15 11.26 28.01
CA VAL A 193 -10.02 12.48 28.83
C VAL A 193 -11.03 13.55 28.39
N PHE A 194 -11.12 13.81 27.08
CA PHE A 194 -12.03 14.83 26.56
C PHE A 194 -13.43 14.31 26.23
N HIS A 195 -13.68 13.00 26.35
CA HIS A 195 -14.95 12.35 26.05
C HIS A 195 -15.50 12.70 24.64
N MET A 196 -14.60 12.88 23.67
CA MET A 196 -14.98 13.12 22.29
C MET A 196 -15.56 11.83 21.67
N GLY A 197 -16.51 11.99 20.75
CA GLY A 197 -17.05 10.87 19.97
C GLY A 197 -16.09 10.40 18.87
N VAL A 198 -16.63 9.95 17.75
CA VAL A 198 -15.88 9.50 16.56
C VAL A 198 -14.95 10.59 16.01
N GLU A 199 -15.24 11.85 16.29
CA GLU A 199 -14.43 13.01 15.94
C GLU A 199 -13.03 12.92 16.56
N GLY A 200 -12.93 12.42 17.79
CA GLY A 200 -11.66 12.26 18.52
C GLY A 200 -10.67 11.39 17.76
N THR A 201 -11.10 10.23 17.27
CA THR A 201 -10.26 9.31 16.48
C THR A 201 -9.82 9.96 15.16
N ALA A 202 -10.71 10.70 14.50
CA ALA A 202 -10.35 11.40 13.28
C ALA A 202 -9.31 12.52 13.53
N PHE A 203 -9.42 13.26 14.64
CA PHE A 203 -8.42 14.24 15.06
C PHE A 203 -7.10 13.58 15.43
N ALA A 204 -7.11 12.45 16.14
CA ALA A 204 -5.88 11.70 16.45
C ALA A 204 -5.12 11.31 15.15
N THR A 205 -5.85 10.84 14.14
CA THR A 205 -5.28 10.56 12.82
C THR A 205 -4.74 11.83 12.16
N LEU A 206 -5.46 12.95 12.19
CA LEU A 206 -5.01 14.23 11.64
C LEU A 206 -3.67 14.67 12.28
N PHE A 207 -3.57 14.66 13.60
CA PHE A 207 -2.34 15.06 14.32
C PHE A 207 -1.18 14.12 14.01
N SER A 208 -1.39 12.82 14.03
CA SER A 208 -0.36 11.82 13.77
C SER A 208 0.19 11.90 12.35
N GLN A 209 -0.68 12.03 11.35
CA GLN A 209 -0.28 12.16 9.94
C GLN A 209 0.41 13.50 9.67
N THR A 210 -0.03 14.58 10.33
CA THR A 210 0.62 15.89 10.23
C THR A 210 2.03 15.84 10.82
N PHE A 211 2.22 15.22 11.97
CA PHE A 211 3.54 15.01 12.54
C PHE A 211 4.47 14.24 11.59
N ALA A 212 3.99 13.13 11.03
CA ALA A 212 4.77 12.30 10.11
C ALA A 212 5.14 13.08 8.82
N ALA A 213 4.19 13.83 8.25
CA ALA A 213 4.41 14.65 7.05
C ALA A 213 5.44 15.76 7.28
N ILE A 214 5.29 16.50 8.38
CA ILE A 214 6.25 17.56 8.77
C ILE A 214 7.64 16.97 9.02
N GLY A 215 7.73 15.82 9.70
CA GLY A 215 8.98 15.14 9.96
C GLY A 215 9.74 14.77 8.69
N VAL A 216 9.05 14.14 7.74
CA VAL A 216 9.61 13.79 6.41
C VAL A 216 10.02 15.05 5.64
N MET A 217 9.21 16.10 5.67
CA MET A 217 9.50 17.38 5.01
C MET A 217 10.77 18.03 5.59
N ILE A 218 10.89 18.12 6.92
CA ILE A 218 12.07 18.67 7.59
C ILE A 218 13.31 17.84 7.26
N HIS A 219 13.18 16.52 7.21
CA HIS A 219 14.30 15.64 6.85
C HIS A 219 14.78 15.92 5.41
N LEU A 220 13.87 16.02 4.45
CA LEU A 220 14.20 16.36 3.05
C LEU A 220 14.80 17.77 2.91
N TYR A 221 14.35 18.73 3.72
CA TYR A 221 14.90 20.08 3.76
C TYR A 221 16.35 20.11 4.29
N ARG A 222 16.68 19.23 5.26
CA ARG A 222 18.01 19.13 5.87
C ARG A 222 19.02 18.29 5.06
N LEU A 223 18.63 17.70 3.94
CA LEU A 223 19.54 16.96 3.07
C LEU A 223 20.66 17.85 2.50
N LYS A 224 21.63 17.23 1.81
CA LYS A 224 22.72 17.95 1.14
C LYS A 224 22.17 19.06 0.22
N LYS A 225 22.79 20.23 0.25
CA LYS A 225 22.40 21.41 -0.57
C LYS A 225 22.22 21.11 -2.06
N THR A 226 22.93 20.08 -2.57
CA THR A 226 22.89 19.66 -3.97
C THR A 226 21.50 19.14 -4.42
N TYR A 227 20.74 18.54 -3.50
CA TYR A 227 19.40 17.98 -3.79
C TYR A 227 18.40 18.15 -2.63
N ALA A 228 18.66 19.07 -1.68
CA ALA A 228 17.73 19.37 -0.60
C ALA A 228 16.42 19.95 -1.15
N LEU A 229 15.32 19.62 -0.48
CA LEU A 229 14.03 20.26 -0.74
C LEU A 229 14.16 21.77 -0.49
N ARG A 230 13.67 22.58 -1.41
CA ARG A 230 13.49 24.03 -1.23
C ARG A 230 12.03 24.36 -1.49
N ILE A 231 11.43 25.22 -0.68
CA ILE A 231 10.02 25.59 -0.83
C ILE A 231 9.94 26.80 -1.76
N ARG A 232 10.09 26.54 -3.08
CA ARG A 232 9.96 27.58 -4.12
C ARG A 232 9.03 27.10 -5.21
N PHE A 233 7.89 27.76 -5.36
CA PHE A 233 6.91 27.41 -6.40
C PHE A 233 7.45 27.66 -7.81
N SER A 234 8.29 28.67 -8.00
CA SER A 234 8.91 29.01 -9.29
C SER A 234 9.76 27.89 -9.91
N ASP A 235 10.24 26.98 -9.07
CA ASP A 235 11.11 25.88 -9.52
C ASP A 235 10.32 24.60 -9.87
N CYS A 236 8.98 24.66 -9.82
CA CYS A 236 8.12 23.54 -10.23
C CYS A 236 8.20 23.32 -11.74
N SER A 237 8.10 22.08 -12.16
CA SER A 237 8.16 21.68 -13.56
C SER A 237 6.91 20.90 -13.96
N LEU A 238 6.17 21.42 -14.94
CA LEU A 238 5.01 20.73 -15.50
C LEU A 238 5.39 19.38 -16.10
N LYS A 239 6.59 19.27 -16.68
CA LYS A 239 7.10 18.00 -17.20
C LYS A 239 7.26 16.95 -16.09
N GLU A 240 7.90 17.33 -14.98
CA GLU A 240 8.07 16.42 -13.84
C GLU A 240 6.71 16.04 -13.23
N PHE A 241 5.77 16.98 -13.16
CA PHE A 241 4.40 16.71 -12.71
C PHE A 241 3.68 15.68 -13.61
N THR A 242 3.70 15.89 -14.93
CA THR A 242 3.07 14.96 -15.89
C THR A 242 3.73 13.59 -15.86
N ASP A 243 5.04 13.53 -15.68
CA ASP A 243 5.77 12.26 -15.58
C ASP A 243 5.38 11.49 -14.31
N ILE A 244 5.25 12.17 -13.16
CA ILE A 244 4.73 11.55 -11.93
C ILE A 244 3.33 10.98 -12.16
N LEU A 245 2.42 11.76 -12.78
CA LEU A 245 1.05 11.32 -13.05
C LEU A 245 0.98 10.10 -13.97
N LYS A 246 1.82 10.01 -15.01
CA LYS A 246 1.86 8.87 -15.94
C LYS A 246 2.12 7.53 -15.24
N VAL A 247 2.82 7.53 -14.12
CA VAL A 247 3.11 6.32 -13.35
C VAL A 247 2.21 6.24 -12.12
N GLY A 248 2.02 7.35 -11.42
CA GLY A 248 1.29 7.41 -10.17
C GLY A 248 -0.20 7.15 -10.33
N VAL A 249 -0.85 7.79 -11.32
CA VAL A 249 -2.30 7.61 -11.53
C VAL A 249 -2.65 6.16 -11.90
N PRO A 250 -1.99 5.52 -12.88
CA PRO A 250 -2.27 4.11 -13.16
C PRO A 250 -2.02 3.19 -11.95
N ALA A 251 -0.96 3.42 -11.17
CA ALA A 251 -0.68 2.63 -9.97
C ALA A 251 -1.75 2.86 -8.88
N GLY A 252 -2.22 4.10 -8.73
CA GLY A 252 -3.31 4.44 -7.80
C GLY A 252 -4.65 3.83 -8.21
N VAL A 253 -5.01 3.94 -9.48
CA VAL A 253 -6.21 3.31 -10.05
C VAL A 253 -6.16 1.80 -9.88
N GLN A 254 -4.99 1.17 -10.11
CA GLN A 254 -4.81 -0.26 -9.86
C GLN A 254 -5.15 -0.65 -8.42
N SER A 255 -4.72 0.16 -7.44
CA SER A 255 -5.03 -0.09 -6.02
C SER A 255 -6.53 -0.01 -5.72
N ILE A 256 -7.22 1.01 -6.27
CA ILE A 256 -8.68 1.14 -6.14
C ILE A 256 -9.39 -0.09 -6.73
N ILE A 257 -8.99 -0.52 -7.92
CA ILE A 257 -9.60 -1.65 -8.62
C ILE A 257 -9.45 -2.96 -7.83
N ILE A 258 -8.28 -3.19 -7.22
CA ILE A 258 -8.07 -4.34 -6.34
C ILE A 258 -9.06 -4.28 -5.16
N THR A 259 -9.21 -3.11 -4.52
CA THR A 259 -10.14 -2.91 -3.42
C THR A 259 -11.59 -3.19 -3.84
N LEU A 260 -12.03 -2.66 -4.99
CA LEU A 260 -13.38 -2.92 -5.51
C LEU A 260 -13.61 -4.39 -5.84
N SER A 261 -12.63 -5.08 -6.44
CA SER A 261 -12.72 -6.53 -6.68
C SER A 261 -12.90 -7.31 -5.37
N ASN A 262 -12.17 -6.94 -4.32
CA ASN A 262 -12.30 -7.59 -3.01
C ASN A 262 -13.68 -7.37 -2.37
N ILE A 263 -14.34 -6.23 -2.62
CA ILE A 263 -15.71 -5.98 -2.15
C ILE A 263 -16.71 -6.93 -2.82
N ILE A 264 -16.58 -7.17 -4.12
CA ILE A 264 -17.44 -8.12 -4.84
C ILE A 264 -17.26 -9.52 -4.24
N ILE A 265 -16.02 -9.92 -3.95
CA ILE A 265 -15.76 -11.20 -3.30
C ILE A 265 -16.38 -11.25 -1.90
N GLN A 266 -16.21 -10.19 -1.10
CA GLN A 266 -16.80 -10.11 0.24
C GLN A 266 -18.34 -10.21 0.19
N SER A 267 -18.98 -9.62 -0.82
CA SER A 267 -20.41 -9.77 -1.02
C SER A 267 -20.81 -11.24 -1.24
N GLN A 268 -20.04 -12.02 -2.02
CA GLN A 268 -20.29 -13.45 -2.21
C GLN A 268 -19.98 -14.26 -0.94
N ILE A 269 -18.96 -13.91 -0.18
CA ILE A 269 -18.70 -14.55 1.13
C ILE A 269 -19.88 -14.37 2.07
N ASN A 270 -20.49 -13.18 2.09
CA ASN A 270 -21.63 -12.87 2.95
C ASN A 270 -22.86 -13.76 2.64
N THR A 271 -23.03 -14.20 1.39
CA THR A 271 -24.15 -15.11 1.02
C THR A 271 -23.97 -16.54 1.55
N LEU A 272 -22.75 -16.92 1.96
CA LEU A 272 -22.43 -18.25 2.49
C LEU A 272 -22.73 -18.41 4.00
N GLY A 273 -23.17 -17.35 4.67
CA GLY A 273 -23.55 -17.36 6.06
C GLY A 273 -22.41 -16.98 7.04
N VAL A 274 -22.79 -16.90 8.30
CA VAL A 274 -21.97 -16.30 9.38
C VAL A 274 -20.64 -17.05 9.59
N THR A 275 -20.64 -18.38 9.55
CA THR A 275 -19.43 -19.20 9.71
C THR A 275 -18.41 -18.89 8.61
N SER A 276 -18.86 -18.74 7.35
CA SER A 276 -17.98 -18.41 6.24
C SER A 276 -17.39 -17.01 6.36
N VAL A 277 -18.19 -16.04 6.78
CA VAL A 277 -17.72 -14.67 7.03
C VAL A 277 -16.66 -14.66 8.15
N ALA A 278 -16.89 -15.39 9.24
CA ALA A 278 -15.92 -15.53 10.32
C ALA A 278 -14.62 -16.20 9.85
N SER A 279 -14.73 -17.27 9.06
CA SER A 279 -13.59 -18.02 8.53
C SER A 279 -12.72 -17.15 7.60
N PHE A 280 -13.32 -16.40 6.69
CA PHE A 280 -12.57 -15.46 5.83
C PHE A 280 -11.98 -14.30 6.63
N THR A 281 -12.64 -13.84 7.70
CA THR A 281 -12.08 -12.81 8.58
C THR A 281 -10.78 -13.30 9.24
N VAL A 282 -10.75 -14.53 9.76
CA VAL A 282 -9.54 -15.14 10.31
C VAL A 282 -8.49 -15.35 9.22
N TYR A 283 -8.90 -15.88 8.06
CA TYR A 283 -8.02 -16.07 6.90
C TYR A 283 -7.31 -14.76 6.53
N PHE A 284 -8.01 -13.65 6.34
CA PHE A 284 -7.41 -12.37 5.96
C PHE A 284 -6.42 -11.85 7.01
N ARG A 285 -6.61 -12.15 8.30
CA ARG A 285 -5.64 -11.79 9.35
C ARG A 285 -4.34 -12.59 9.23
N VAL A 286 -4.44 -13.88 8.95
CA VAL A 286 -3.26 -14.73 8.75
C VAL A 286 -2.58 -14.41 7.43
N GLU A 287 -3.33 -14.14 6.37
CA GLU A 287 -2.84 -13.77 5.04
C GLU A 287 -1.89 -12.56 5.08
N LEU A 288 -2.11 -11.59 5.98
CA LEU A 288 -1.23 -10.42 6.13
C LEU A 288 0.24 -10.79 6.38
N ILE A 289 0.50 -11.94 7.02
CA ILE A 289 1.86 -12.44 7.29
C ILE A 289 2.60 -12.72 5.98
N VAL A 290 1.89 -13.16 4.94
CA VAL A 290 2.44 -13.45 3.61
C VAL A 290 2.36 -12.22 2.70
N TYR A 291 1.25 -11.50 2.73
CA TYR A 291 0.96 -10.39 1.84
C TYR A 291 1.89 -9.18 2.05
N LEU A 292 2.08 -8.74 3.30
CA LEU A 292 2.86 -7.55 3.60
C LEU A 292 4.34 -7.65 3.18
N PRO A 293 5.05 -8.77 3.41
CA PRO A 293 6.41 -8.95 2.88
C PRO A 293 6.50 -8.84 1.36
N ILE A 294 5.52 -9.37 0.61
CA ILE A 294 5.50 -9.31 -0.84
C ILE A 294 5.32 -7.86 -1.32
N VAL A 295 4.42 -7.11 -0.71
CA VAL A 295 4.22 -5.68 -1.02
C VAL A 295 5.48 -4.87 -0.71
N ALA A 296 6.13 -5.13 0.43
CA ALA A 296 7.39 -4.47 0.80
C ALA A 296 8.51 -4.80 -0.20
N LEU A 297 8.61 -6.07 -0.63
CA LEU A 297 9.55 -6.49 -1.68
C LEU A 297 9.26 -5.75 -3.00
N GLY A 298 8.00 -5.66 -3.41
CA GLY A 298 7.59 -4.92 -4.61
C GLY A 298 8.02 -3.45 -4.57
N GLN A 299 7.80 -2.76 -3.45
CA GLN A 299 8.24 -1.37 -3.28
C GLN A 299 9.77 -1.24 -3.33
N ALA A 300 10.50 -2.20 -2.75
CA ALA A 300 11.96 -2.23 -2.81
C ALA A 300 12.46 -2.44 -4.25
N VAL A 301 11.80 -3.32 -5.01
CA VAL A 301 12.10 -3.57 -6.44
C VAL A 301 11.90 -2.30 -7.26
N VAL A 302 10.83 -1.53 -7.06
CA VAL A 302 10.61 -0.25 -7.76
C VAL A 302 11.79 0.70 -7.56
N SER A 303 12.23 0.91 -6.31
CA SER A 303 13.36 1.79 -5.99
C SER A 303 14.68 1.26 -6.58
N PHE A 304 14.92 -0.05 -6.47
CA PHE A 304 16.10 -0.71 -7.00
C PHE A 304 16.18 -0.57 -8.53
N ILE A 305 15.10 -0.86 -9.25
CA ILE A 305 15.03 -0.73 -10.70
C ILE A 305 15.21 0.73 -11.12
N GLY A 306 14.50 1.67 -10.49
CA GLY A 306 14.60 3.09 -10.80
C GLY A 306 16.03 3.62 -10.69
N GLN A 307 16.74 3.33 -9.59
CA GLN A 307 18.13 3.76 -9.39
C GLN A 307 19.10 3.12 -10.39
N ASN A 308 19.01 1.79 -10.61
CA ASN A 308 19.91 1.09 -11.52
C ASN A 308 19.62 1.42 -12.99
N TYR A 309 18.38 1.68 -13.36
CA TYR A 309 18.00 2.16 -14.68
C TYR A 309 18.60 3.55 -14.94
N GLY A 310 18.46 4.48 -13.99
CA GLY A 310 19.09 5.80 -14.08
C GLY A 310 20.61 5.74 -14.18
N ALA A 311 21.24 4.78 -13.51
CA ALA A 311 22.70 4.56 -13.53
C ALA A 311 23.20 3.74 -14.74
N GLY A 312 22.31 3.21 -15.61
CA GLY A 312 22.66 2.36 -16.73
C GLY A 312 23.11 0.93 -16.35
N ASN A 313 22.84 0.48 -15.12
CA ASN A 313 23.34 -0.79 -14.57
C ASN A 313 22.46 -2.00 -14.95
N TRP A 314 22.37 -2.34 -16.21
CA TRP A 314 21.49 -3.40 -16.74
C TRP A 314 21.76 -4.80 -16.16
N GLU A 315 23.01 -5.15 -15.92
CA GLU A 315 23.35 -6.45 -15.35
C GLU A 315 22.86 -6.59 -13.90
N ARG A 316 22.90 -5.50 -13.13
CA ARG A 316 22.33 -5.49 -11.79
C ARG A 316 20.81 -5.63 -11.81
N ILE A 317 20.13 -4.96 -12.76
CA ILE A 317 18.69 -5.09 -12.98
C ILE A 317 18.31 -6.55 -13.25
N LYS A 318 19.02 -7.21 -14.19
CA LYS A 318 18.77 -8.62 -14.50
C LYS A 318 18.95 -9.54 -13.28
N LYS A 319 20.06 -9.35 -12.54
CA LYS A 319 20.39 -10.14 -11.35
C LYS A 319 19.35 -9.91 -10.25
N GLY A 320 18.97 -8.65 -9.98
CA GLY A 320 17.96 -8.31 -8.97
C GLY A 320 16.60 -8.88 -9.32
N ASN A 321 16.19 -8.75 -10.57
CA ASN A 321 14.91 -9.29 -11.03
C ASN A 321 14.84 -10.82 -10.89
N ARG A 322 15.87 -11.54 -11.33
CA ARG A 322 15.94 -13.00 -11.16
C ARG A 322 15.89 -13.39 -9.69
N LEU A 323 16.64 -12.69 -8.84
CA LEU A 323 16.69 -12.97 -7.42
C LEU A 323 15.33 -12.73 -6.73
N CYS A 324 14.64 -11.63 -7.05
CA CYS A 324 13.35 -11.30 -6.45
C CYS A 324 12.25 -12.25 -6.92
N ILE A 325 12.24 -12.64 -8.21
CA ILE A 325 11.24 -13.56 -8.74
C ILE A 325 11.46 -14.97 -8.16
N PHE A 326 12.64 -15.56 -8.35
CA PHE A 326 12.87 -16.93 -7.90
C PHE A 326 13.06 -17.03 -6.39
N GLY A 327 13.92 -16.19 -5.80
CA GLY A 327 14.18 -16.20 -4.37
C GLY A 327 12.95 -15.75 -3.56
N GLY A 328 12.26 -14.69 -4.00
CA GLY A 328 11.02 -14.23 -3.38
C GLY A 328 9.91 -15.29 -3.44
N SER A 329 9.72 -15.94 -4.59
CA SER A 329 8.73 -17.01 -4.75
C SER A 329 9.05 -18.24 -3.89
N LEU A 330 10.32 -18.63 -3.82
CA LEU A 330 10.75 -19.75 -2.97
C LEU A 330 10.52 -19.46 -1.49
N ILE A 331 10.88 -18.25 -1.03
CA ILE A 331 10.65 -17.85 0.36
C ILE A 331 9.14 -17.80 0.65
N THR A 332 8.34 -17.20 -0.24
CA THR A 332 6.88 -17.16 -0.08
C THR A 332 6.30 -18.56 0.01
N PHE A 333 6.69 -19.46 -0.89
CA PHE A 333 6.23 -20.85 -0.87
C PHE A 333 6.61 -21.56 0.44
N ALA A 334 7.86 -21.42 0.89
CA ALA A 334 8.31 -22.01 2.15
C ALA A 334 7.53 -21.46 3.36
N VAL A 335 7.32 -20.14 3.43
CA VAL A 335 6.52 -19.50 4.49
C VAL A 335 5.07 -19.99 4.45
N CYS A 336 4.47 -20.10 3.29
CA CYS A 336 3.10 -20.61 3.14
C CYS A 336 2.97 -22.07 3.63
N ILE A 337 3.93 -22.93 3.29
CA ILE A 337 3.94 -24.33 3.78
C ILE A 337 4.09 -24.37 5.30
N LEU A 338 5.00 -23.57 5.87
CA LEU A 338 5.17 -23.46 7.32
C LEU A 338 3.89 -22.99 8.01
N LEU A 339 3.20 -21.99 7.43
CA LEU A 339 1.93 -21.50 7.96
C LEU A 339 0.83 -22.55 7.87
N ILE A 340 0.74 -23.32 6.78
CA ILE A 340 -0.24 -24.42 6.65
C ILE A 340 -0.01 -25.47 7.78
N ILE A 341 1.26 -25.83 8.05
CA ILE A 341 1.61 -26.77 9.10
C ILE A 341 1.29 -26.20 10.49
N ALA A 342 1.59 -24.92 10.72
CA ALA A 342 1.34 -24.23 11.98
C ALA A 342 -0.14 -23.83 12.18
N MET A 343 -0.96 -23.92 11.14
CA MET A 343 -2.34 -23.41 11.16
C MET A 343 -3.19 -23.96 12.31
N PRO A 344 -3.16 -25.25 12.68
CA PRO A 344 -3.94 -25.73 13.82
C PRO A 344 -3.62 -25.01 15.13
N VAL A 345 -2.35 -24.67 15.37
CA VAL A 345 -1.93 -23.91 16.56
C VAL A 345 -2.37 -22.43 16.45
N ILE A 346 -2.19 -21.83 15.27
CA ILE A 346 -2.58 -20.44 15.02
C ILE A 346 -4.09 -20.25 15.20
N LEU A 347 -4.91 -21.16 14.68
CA LEU A 347 -6.36 -21.08 14.76
C LEU A 347 -6.88 -21.13 16.21
N ASN A 348 -6.24 -21.88 17.10
CA ASN A 348 -6.60 -21.92 18.52
C ASN A 348 -6.48 -20.54 19.20
N VAL A 349 -5.65 -19.64 18.67
CA VAL A 349 -5.52 -18.27 19.17
C VAL A 349 -6.66 -17.36 18.65
N PHE A 350 -7.10 -17.60 17.39
CA PHE A 350 -8.08 -16.73 16.74
C PHE A 350 -9.54 -17.12 16.98
N THR A 351 -9.84 -18.42 17.17
CA THR A 351 -11.21 -18.89 17.33
C THR A 351 -11.29 -20.13 18.19
N LYS A 352 -12.38 -20.25 18.96
CA LYS A 352 -12.76 -21.45 19.69
C LYS A 352 -13.82 -22.27 18.94
N ASP A 353 -14.36 -21.74 17.86
CA ASP A 353 -15.36 -22.42 17.03
C ASP A 353 -14.68 -23.39 16.07
N ALA A 354 -14.93 -24.69 16.27
CA ALA A 354 -14.34 -25.74 15.45
C ALA A 354 -14.75 -25.69 13.98
N ALA A 355 -15.98 -25.22 13.67
CA ALA A 355 -16.45 -25.09 12.30
C ALA A 355 -15.72 -23.97 11.57
N VAL A 356 -15.53 -22.82 12.25
CA VAL A 356 -14.74 -21.70 11.72
C VAL A 356 -13.28 -22.11 11.50
N ALA A 357 -12.70 -22.83 12.45
CA ALA A 357 -11.31 -23.31 12.36
C ALA A 357 -11.13 -24.28 11.16
N ALA A 358 -12.01 -25.28 11.04
CA ALA A 358 -11.96 -26.25 9.94
C ALA A 358 -12.10 -25.55 8.57
N GLN A 359 -13.06 -24.68 8.41
CA GLN A 359 -13.30 -23.97 7.15
C GLN A 359 -12.15 -23.00 6.81
N THR A 360 -11.56 -22.31 7.81
CA THR A 360 -10.38 -21.46 7.58
C THR A 360 -9.19 -22.29 7.11
N LEU A 361 -8.99 -23.49 7.66
CA LEU A 361 -7.92 -24.39 7.24
C LEU A 361 -8.10 -24.85 5.78
N GLU A 362 -9.33 -25.12 5.36
CA GLU A 362 -9.64 -25.43 3.95
C GLU A 362 -9.31 -24.27 3.01
N ILE A 363 -9.74 -23.04 3.37
CA ILE A 363 -9.44 -21.84 2.60
C ILE A 363 -7.92 -21.65 2.44
N VAL A 364 -7.16 -21.82 3.54
CA VAL A 364 -5.71 -21.71 3.54
C VAL A 364 -5.05 -22.77 2.66
N LYS A 365 -5.48 -24.04 2.74
CA LYS A 365 -4.97 -25.13 1.91
C LYS A 365 -5.20 -24.89 0.41
N VAL A 366 -6.27 -24.20 0.04
CA VAL A 366 -6.57 -23.85 -1.36
C VAL A 366 -5.75 -22.68 -1.85
N THR A 367 -5.47 -21.68 -1.00
CA THR A 367 -4.85 -20.41 -1.44
C THR A 367 -3.33 -20.38 -1.27
N PHE A 368 -2.81 -20.80 -0.11
CA PHE A 368 -1.40 -20.63 0.27
C PHE A 368 -0.41 -21.36 -0.63
N PRO A 369 -0.65 -22.60 -1.10
CA PRO A 369 0.29 -23.27 -2.01
C PRO A 369 0.55 -22.49 -3.30
N PHE A 370 -0.39 -21.66 -3.72
CA PHE A 370 -0.33 -20.88 -4.96
C PHE A 370 0.06 -19.41 -4.74
N TYR A 371 0.32 -18.99 -3.50
CA TYR A 371 0.62 -17.58 -3.17
C TYR A 371 1.90 -17.07 -3.85
N PHE A 372 2.81 -17.96 -4.24
CA PHE A 372 3.99 -17.60 -5.01
C PHE A 372 3.65 -16.97 -6.38
N PHE A 373 2.48 -17.28 -6.98
CA PHE A 373 2.02 -16.58 -8.19
C PHE A 373 1.80 -15.09 -7.93
N TYR A 374 1.32 -14.73 -6.74
CA TYR A 374 1.18 -13.33 -6.35
C TYR A 374 2.54 -12.65 -6.21
N THR A 375 3.55 -13.34 -5.69
CA THR A 375 4.93 -12.83 -5.64
C THR A 375 5.50 -12.60 -7.04
N VAL A 376 5.31 -13.54 -7.96
CA VAL A 376 5.73 -13.41 -9.36
C VAL A 376 5.05 -12.22 -10.03
N LEU A 377 3.73 -12.11 -9.87
CA LEU A 377 2.91 -11.00 -10.37
C LEU A 377 3.45 -9.65 -9.84
N GLU A 378 3.66 -9.52 -8.52
CA GLU A 378 4.11 -8.27 -7.91
C GLU A 378 5.54 -7.92 -8.31
N CYS A 379 6.44 -8.89 -8.42
CA CYS A 379 7.81 -8.66 -8.89
C CYS A 379 7.85 -8.12 -10.33
N PHE A 380 7.10 -8.72 -11.26
CA PHE A 380 7.05 -8.23 -12.65
C PHE A 380 6.34 -6.88 -12.75
N SER A 381 5.24 -6.69 -12.03
CA SER A 381 4.53 -5.42 -11.94
C SER A 381 5.44 -4.30 -11.45
N SER A 382 6.15 -4.54 -10.36
CA SER A 382 7.09 -3.59 -9.77
C SER A 382 8.30 -3.29 -10.67
N ASN A 383 8.77 -4.28 -11.44
CA ASN A 383 9.78 -4.05 -12.48
C ASN A 383 9.26 -3.09 -13.56
N LEU A 384 8.09 -3.35 -14.13
CA LEU A 384 7.50 -2.49 -15.14
C LEU A 384 7.24 -1.07 -14.61
N ARG A 385 6.75 -0.95 -13.37
CA ARG A 385 6.62 0.37 -12.70
C ARG A 385 7.98 1.06 -12.56
N GLY A 386 9.03 0.36 -12.12
CA GLY A 386 10.39 0.88 -12.02
C GLY A 386 10.94 1.40 -13.35
N PHE A 387 10.54 0.78 -14.48
CA PHE A 387 10.76 1.30 -15.83
C PHE A 387 9.77 2.41 -16.25
N GLY A 388 8.93 2.91 -15.35
CA GLY A 388 7.94 3.95 -15.65
C GLY A 388 6.75 3.48 -16.49
N LYS A 389 6.51 2.18 -16.61
CA LYS A 389 5.42 1.58 -17.41
C LYS A 389 4.31 1.05 -16.51
N ALA A 390 3.72 1.92 -15.68
CA ALA A 390 2.68 1.53 -14.73
C ALA A 390 1.32 1.23 -15.37
N PHE A 391 1.06 1.74 -16.57
CA PHE A 391 -0.20 1.49 -17.29
C PHE A 391 -0.40 0.01 -17.66
N LEU A 392 0.67 -0.69 -18.05
CA LEU A 392 0.61 -2.11 -18.38
C LEU A 392 0.21 -2.99 -17.18
N PRO A 393 0.88 -2.89 -16.01
CA PRO A 393 0.43 -3.59 -14.80
C PRO A 393 -1.01 -3.28 -14.40
N MET A 394 -1.44 -2.03 -14.53
CA MET A 394 -2.82 -1.64 -14.24
C MET A 394 -3.81 -2.43 -15.12
N ILE A 395 -3.62 -2.44 -16.46
CA ILE A 395 -4.52 -3.16 -17.38
C ILE A 395 -4.56 -4.65 -17.06
N VAL A 396 -3.41 -5.29 -16.85
CA VAL A 396 -3.37 -6.72 -16.51
C VAL A 396 -4.14 -7.00 -15.22
N THR A 397 -3.97 -6.14 -14.20
CA THR A 397 -4.70 -6.29 -12.93
C THR A 397 -6.21 -6.13 -13.12
N VAL A 398 -6.65 -5.12 -13.89
CA VAL A 398 -8.07 -4.93 -14.21
C VAL A 398 -8.65 -6.17 -14.87
N ILE A 399 -8.02 -6.65 -15.93
CA ILE A 399 -8.51 -7.82 -16.68
C ILE A 399 -8.51 -9.07 -15.81
N SER A 400 -7.43 -9.28 -15.02
CA SER A 400 -7.31 -10.52 -14.23
C SER A 400 -8.19 -10.49 -12.98
N PHE A 401 -8.29 -9.36 -12.27
CA PHE A 401 -8.98 -9.30 -10.97
C PHE A 401 -10.46 -8.90 -11.10
N CYS A 402 -10.81 -8.02 -12.02
CA CYS A 402 -12.20 -7.66 -12.29
C CYS A 402 -12.84 -8.48 -13.42
N GLY A 403 -12.05 -8.98 -14.37
CA GLY A 403 -12.53 -9.89 -15.40
C GLY A 403 -12.49 -11.34 -14.93
N PHE A 404 -11.34 -11.98 -15.09
CA PHE A 404 -11.22 -13.43 -14.87
C PHE A 404 -11.57 -13.89 -13.45
N ARG A 405 -11.19 -13.14 -12.40
CA ARG A 405 -11.52 -13.52 -11.01
C ARG A 405 -13.02 -13.51 -10.77
N ILE A 406 -13.72 -12.47 -11.23
CA ILE A 406 -15.16 -12.35 -11.01
C ILE A 406 -15.91 -13.40 -11.84
N ILE A 407 -15.51 -13.63 -13.10
CA ILE A 407 -16.10 -14.68 -13.93
C ILE A 407 -15.86 -16.06 -13.30
N ALA A 408 -14.63 -16.35 -12.85
CA ALA A 408 -14.31 -17.60 -12.19
C ALA A 408 -15.12 -17.78 -10.89
N LEU A 409 -15.26 -16.73 -10.09
CA LEU A 409 -16.04 -16.73 -8.86
C LEU A 409 -17.48 -17.14 -9.13
N PHE A 410 -18.19 -16.45 -10.05
CA PHE A 410 -19.57 -16.76 -10.36
C PHE A 410 -19.73 -18.14 -11.02
N ALA A 411 -18.82 -18.55 -11.90
CA ALA A 411 -18.85 -19.86 -12.53
C ALA A 411 -18.66 -21.00 -11.51
N LEU A 412 -17.73 -20.83 -10.55
CA LEU A 412 -17.48 -21.81 -9.50
C LEU A 412 -18.64 -21.88 -8.49
N MET A 413 -19.27 -20.76 -8.19
CA MET A 413 -20.37 -20.66 -7.23
C MET A 413 -21.74 -21.10 -7.81
N ALA A 414 -21.90 -21.13 -9.14
CA ALA A 414 -23.19 -21.35 -9.80
C ALA A 414 -23.90 -22.68 -9.46
N LYS A 415 -23.14 -23.79 -9.29
CA LYS A 415 -23.73 -25.12 -9.07
C LYS A 415 -23.79 -25.53 -7.61
N ASN A 416 -22.81 -25.16 -6.82
CA ASN A 416 -22.69 -25.53 -5.41
C ASN A 416 -21.84 -24.48 -4.69
N PRO A 417 -22.45 -23.43 -4.12
CA PRO A 417 -21.73 -22.38 -3.42
C PRO A 417 -20.99 -22.93 -2.20
N SER A 418 -19.67 -22.61 -2.10
CA SER A 418 -18.84 -23.05 -0.98
C SER A 418 -17.63 -22.14 -0.79
N PRO A 419 -17.08 -22.02 0.44
CA PRO A 419 -15.96 -21.14 0.74
C PRO A 419 -14.67 -21.46 0.00
N ASP A 420 -14.36 -22.75 -0.20
CA ASP A 420 -13.21 -23.23 -0.97
C ASP A 420 -13.26 -22.76 -2.44
N LYS A 421 -14.44 -22.68 -3.04
CA LYS A 421 -14.63 -22.16 -4.40
C LYS A 421 -14.42 -20.65 -4.49
N VAL A 422 -14.88 -19.91 -3.49
CA VAL A 422 -14.52 -18.48 -3.39
C VAL A 422 -13.01 -18.35 -3.25
N ALA A 423 -12.38 -19.13 -2.38
CA ALA A 423 -10.94 -19.14 -2.18
C ALA A 423 -10.17 -19.48 -3.46
N LEU A 424 -10.63 -20.43 -4.26
CA LEU A 424 -9.99 -20.85 -5.51
C LEU A 424 -9.95 -19.74 -6.58
N SER A 425 -10.86 -18.77 -6.52
CA SER A 425 -10.87 -17.63 -7.45
C SER A 425 -9.59 -16.77 -7.35
N TYR A 426 -8.94 -16.74 -6.18
CA TYR A 426 -7.69 -16.00 -5.96
C TYR A 426 -6.51 -16.61 -6.72
N PRO A 427 -6.12 -17.88 -6.53
CA PRO A 427 -5.04 -18.51 -7.29
C PRO A 427 -5.23 -18.46 -8.80
N ILE A 428 -6.45 -18.66 -9.31
CA ILE A 428 -6.75 -18.55 -10.73
C ILE A 428 -6.38 -17.18 -11.27
N SER A 429 -6.83 -16.13 -10.61
CA SER A 429 -6.54 -14.75 -11.04
C SER A 429 -5.06 -14.39 -10.91
N TRP A 430 -4.39 -14.84 -9.84
CA TRP A 430 -2.95 -14.62 -9.65
C TRP A 430 -2.12 -15.33 -10.72
N GLY A 431 -2.46 -16.57 -11.08
CA GLY A 431 -1.79 -17.32 -12.12
C GLY A 431 -1.91 -16.66 -13.49
N ILE A 432 -3.13 -16.27 -13.89
CA ILE A 432 -3.38 -15.56 -15.15
C ILE A 432 -2.59 -14.24 -15.18
N ALA A 433 -2.67 -13.46 -14.11
CA ALA A 433 -1.95 -12.18 -14.02
C ALA A 433 -0.43 -12.37 -14.05
N ALA A 434 0.11 -13.36 -13.35
CA ALA A 434 1.54 -13.67 -13.34
C ALA A 434 2.06 -14.03 -14.73
N ILE A 435 1.34 -14.89 -15.48
CA ILE A 435 1.70 -15.26 -16.86
C ILE A 435 1.63 -14.04 -17.78
N ALA A 436 0.55 -13.26 -17.72
CA ALA A 436 0.40 -12.06 -18.54
C ALA A 436 1.52 -11.04 -18.27
N MET A 437 1.86 -10.82 -16.99
CA MET A 437 2.96 -9.94 -16.61
C MET A 437 4.32 -10.45 -17.08
N ALA A 438 4.58 -11.75 -16.97
CA ALA A 438 5.83 -12.35 -17.47
C ALA A 438 5.99 -12.12 -18.97
N VAL A 439 4.96 -12.37 -19.76
CA VAL A 439 4.95 -12.13 -21.22
C VAL A 439 5.20 -10.66 -21.54
N LEU A 440 4.48 -9.75 -20.87
CA LEU A 440 4.67 -8.30 -21.08
C LEU A 440 6.07 -7.85 -20.67
N TYR A 441 6.61 -8.37 -19.58
CA TYR A 441 7.97 -8.05 -19.15
C TYR A 441 9.01 -8.48 -20.19
N VAL A 442 8.94 -9.72 -20.70
CA VAL A 442 9.86 -10.22 -21.71
C VAL A 442 9.80 -9.37 -22.98
N LYS A 443 8.58 -9.05 -23.46
CA LYS A 443 8.36 -8.23 -24.66
C LYS A 443 8.87 -6.79 -24.51
N ASN A 444 8.74 -6.20 -23.32
CA ASN A 444 9.18 -4.82 -23.08
C ASN A 444 10.68 -4.72 -22.78
N ARG A 445 11.29 -5.73 -22.16
CA ARG A 445 12.73 -5.75 -21.84
C ARG A 445 13.62 -5.67 -23.08
N SER A 446 13.23 -6.30 -24.19
CA SER A 446 14.01 -6.26 -25.44
C SER A 446 14.07 -4.84 -26.02
N LYS A 447 12.98 -4.07 -25.90
CA LYS A 447 12.92 -2.68 -26.39
C LYS A 447 13.74 -1.70 -25.53
N GLU A 448 13.89 -1.97 -24.23
CA GLU A 448 14.64 -1.09 -23.31
C GLU A 448 16.17 -1.26 -23.43
N LYS A 449 16.65 -2.37 -24.01
CA LYS A 449 18.07 -2.59 -24.26
C LYS A 449 18.58 -1.85 -25.50
N SER A 450 17.68 -1.51 -26.41
CA SER A 450 18.01 -0.85 -27.70
C SER A 450 17.97 0.68 -27.63
N LEU A 451 17.63 1.25 -26.47
CA LEU A 451 17.65 2.67 -26.11
C LEU A 451 18.82 2.98 -25.15
#